data_a27a5241fc1c79d29f0dd728734ad35a
#
_entry.id   a27a5241fc1c79d29f0dd728734ad35a
#
_cell.length_a   1.000
_cell.length_b   1.000
_cell.length_c   1.000
_cell.angle_alpha   90.00
_cell.angle_beta   90.00
_cell.angle_gamma   90.00
#
_symmetry.space_group_name_H-M   'P 1'
#
loop_
_entity.id
_entity.type
_entity.pdbx_description
1 polymer ?
#
loop_
_entity_poly.entity_id
_entity_poly.type
_entity_poly.pdbx_seq_one_letter_code
_entity_poly.pdbx_strand_id
1 'polypeptide(L)'
;MSTSMNRRDFIKIAGVGAGSLAFATPLFDFSKGEILAPDAVPGMYAKRTPTYCEICFWKCAGWVHTNEKGKIWKVTGHEDDPHSNGRLCPRGTGGVGMYNDEDRLKTPLIRTEVGGVQTFREASWDEAFTYIADGLKKVADEHGPECTALFTHGSGGKYFGDLLKAFGSSNIAAPSYAQCRGPREVGFIATYGEGVESPERVDIRDTRCLVLIGSHFGENMHNGPVQEIAQATSKGASIITVDPRFSTVASKSKFWLPIKPATDMALLLAWMHVIINEGLYDKDYIEKYAYGFEDLKTHVAQMTPEWAYGITTIKPETIRETAREMANASPRVIIHPGRHVTWYGDDTQRLRAVAMLNALLGSWGRRGGYYYPEKVNFKKYPHPAFPKPARTWKDAYPGKFKLAGLALASGICDATVPTTERDCSFKAWIVNGTNLIHTLPNQANTLKAIQALDLMVVIDTMPMEITGYADVILPECTYLERYDDIRVSKHREPTIALRMPAAPPKYNTKPAWWMAKGLADKMGLGHFFPWENIEEKLDWELKQVGTSLEEMQRIGVKKYKREYDDLYPM
;
A
#
# COMPACT_ATOMS: atom_id res chain seq x y z
N MET A 1 -26.15 -32.47 -42.86
CA MET A 1 -26.60 -31.98 -41.56
C MET A 1 -25.46 -31.21 -40.90
N SER A 2 -25.50 -29.90 -40.99
CA SER A 2 -24.49 -29.02 -40.38
C SER A 2 -24.88 -28.79 -38.93
N THR A 3 -24.29 -29.50 -37.98
CA THR A 3 -24.42 -29.21 -36.56
C THR A 3 -23.49 -28.01 -36.22
N SER A 4 -24.09 -26.85 -36.10
CA SER A 4 -23.34 -25.67 -35.59
C SER A 4 -23.02 -25.91 -34.11
N MET A 5 -21.79 -26.17 -33.83
CA MET A 5 -21.25 -26.31 -32.49
C MET A 5 -21.21 -24.93 -31.83
N ASN A 6 -21.82 -24.77 -30.65
CA ASN A 6 -21.76 -23.50 -29.93
C ASN A 6 -20.41 -23.29 -29.24
N ARG A 7 -20.08 -22.03 -28.88
CA ARG A 7 -18.81 -21.64 -28.25
C ARG A 7 -18.50 -22.44 -26.96
N ARG A 8 -19.52 -22.84 -26.24
CA ARG A 8 -19.42 -23.58 -24.97
C ARG A 8 -19.03 -25.05 -25.21
N ASP A 9 -19.56 -25.66 -26.26
CA ASP A 9 -19.22 -27.03 -26.65
C ASP A 9 -17.81 -27.08 -27.30
N PHE A 10 -17.42 -26.05 -28.04
CA PHE A 10 -16.07 -25.92 -28.55
C PHE A 10 -15.03 -25.82 -27.43
N ILE A 11 -15.28 -25.00 -26.39
CA ILE A 11 -14.38 -24.88 -25.23
C ILE A 11 -14.30 -26.20 -24.44
N LYS A 12 -15.41 -26.93 -24.31
CA LYS A 12 -15.41 -28.25 -23.66
C LYS A 12 -14.57 -29.27 -24.45
N ILE A 13 -14.70 -29.30 -25.76
CA ILE A 13 -14.00 -30.25 -26.64
C ILE A 13 -12.53 -29.84 -26.80
N ALA A 14 -12.21 -28.55 -26.93
CA ALA A 14 -10.82 -28.06 -27.03
C ALA A 14 -10.08 -28.23 -25.69
N GLY A 15 -10.77 -28.05 -24.54
CA GLY A 15 -10.22 -28.32 -23.21
C GLY A 15 -9.91 -29.81 -23.00
N VAL A 16 -10.71 -30.70 -23.56
CA VAL A 16 -10.48 -32.15 -23.52
C VAL A 16 -9.35 -32.58 -24.47
N GLY A 17 -9.21 -31.92 -25.62
CA GLY A 17 -8.25 -32.32 -26.65
C GLY A 17 -6.79 -31.86 -26.44
N ALA A 18 -6.57 -30.71 -25.81
CA ALA A 18 -5.24 -30.08 -25.72
C ALA A 18 -4.54 -30.23 -24.37
N GLY A 19 -5.22 -30.61 -23.31
CA GLY A 19 -4.68 -30.67 -21.94
C GLY A 19 -4.90 -31.99 -21.20
N SER A 20 -5.47 -32.97 -21.88
CA SER A 20 -6.16 -34.07 -21.23
C SER A 20 -5.31 -35.17 -20.62
N LEU A 21 -4.01 -35.17 -20.77
CA LEU A 21 -3.27 -36.37 -20.34
C LEU A 21 -2.36 -36.24 -19.11
N ALA A 22 -2.15 -35.07 -18.53
CA ALA A 22 -1.28 -35.00 -17.37
C ALA A 22 -1.64 -34.01 -16.24
N PHE A 23 -2.46 -32.96 -16.45
CA PHE A 23 -2.55 -31.88 -15.45
C PHE A 23 -3.97 -31.35 -15.10
N ALA A 24 -5.01 -31.68 -15.84
CA ALA A 24 -6.32 -31.06 -15.64
C ALA A 24 -7.33 -31.93 -14.86
N THR A 25 -7.12 -33.23 -14.77
CA THR A 25 -8.07 -34.18 -14.19
C THR A 25 -8.25 -34.07 -12.67
N PRO A 26 -7.28 -33.63 -11.87
CA PRO A 26 -7.46 -33.56 -10.43
C PRO A 26 -8.22 -32.34 -9.92
N LEU A 27 -8.36 -31.27 -10.73
CA LEU A 27 -8.91 -29.98 -10.27
C LEU A 27 -10.32 -29.68 -10.81
N PHE A 28 -10.82 -30.48 -11.74
CA PHE A 28 -12.12 -30.24 -12.38
C PHE A 28 -12.92 -31.54 -12.51
N ASP A 29 -14.08 -31.57 -11.91
CA ASP A 29 -15.03 -32.66 -12.12
C ASP A 29 -15.81 -32.39 -13.40
N PHE A 30 -15.40 -33.04 -14.49
CA PHE A 30 -16.06 -32.90 -15.79
C PHE A 30 -17.49 -33.40 -15.82
N SER A 31 -17.88 -34.31 -14.91
CA SER A 31 -19.24 -34.83 -14.84
C SER A 31 -20.22 -33.81 -14.28
N LYS A 32 -19.76 -32.94 -13.38
CA LYS A 32 -20.54 -31.90 -12.72
C LYS A 32 -20.26 -30.49 -13.23
N GLY A 33 -19.20 -30.31 -13.98
CA GLY A 33 -18.74 -28.98 -14.41
C GLY A 33 -18.20 -28.13 -13.25
N GLU A 34 -17.80 -28.75 -12.15
CA GLU A 34 -17.32 -28.10 -10.93
C GLU A 34 -15.81 -28.15 -10.83
N ILE A 35 -15.20 -27.07 -10.32
CA ILE A 35 -13.79 -27.07 -9.91
C ILE A 35 -13.74 -27.82 -8.59
N LEU A 36 -13.00 -28.91 -8.52
CA LEU A 36 -12.79 -29.64 -7.28
C LEU A 36 -12.14 -28.73 -6.23
N ALA A 37 -12.58 -28.84 -4.99
CA ALA A 37 -11.94 -28.18 -3.89
C ALA A 37 -10.44 -28.58 -3.84
N PRO A 38 -9.55 -27.67 -3.50
CA PRO A 38 -8.13 -27.94 -3.41
C PRO A 38 -7.79 -29.17 -2.54
N ASP A 39 -8.58 -29.40 -1.50
CA ASP A 39 -8.41 -30.52 -0.56
C ASP A 39 -8.81 -31.88 -1.15
N ALA A 40 -9.47 -31.89 -2.32
CA ALA A 40 -9.90 -33.12 -3.01
C ALA A 40 -8.80 -33.77 -3.86
N VAL A 41 -7.59 -33.17 -3.92
CA VAL A 41 -6.46 -33.70 -4.69
C VAL A 41 -5.42 -34.27 -3.73
N PRO A 42 -5.33 -35.59 -3.55
CA PRO A 42 -4.36 -36.21 -2.67
C PRO A 42 -2.92 -35.76 -2.98
N GLY A 43 -2.17 -35.40 -1.94
CA GLY A 43 -0.75 -35.00 -2.05
C GLY A 43 -0.49 -33.59 -2.56
N MET A 44 -1.49 -32.87 -3.05
CA MET A 44 -1.33 -31.52 -3.58
C MET A 44 -1.40 -30.43 -2.49
N TYR A 45 -2.16 -30.69 -1.41
CA TYR A 45 -2.40 -29.78 -0.31
C TYR A 45 -2.20 -30.47 1.04
N ALA A 46 -0.96 -30.80 1.37
CA ALA A 46 -0.66 -31.43 2.65
C ALA A 46 -0.85 -30.46 3.83
N LYS A 47 -0.55 -29.18 3.61
CA LYS A 47 -0.68 -28.14 4.63
C LYS A 47 -1.00 -26.79 4.00
N ARG A 48 -1.85 -26.01 4.68
CA ARG A 48 -2.02 -24.57 4.42
C ARG A 48 -1.53 -23.76 5.62
N THR A 49 -0.79 -22.71 5.37
CA THR A 49 -0.17 -21.85 6.36
C THR A 49 -0.67 -20.42 6.17
N PRO A 50 -1.13 -19.73 7.23
CA PRO A 50 -1.62 -18.37 7.10
C PRO A 50 -0.52 -17.38 6.75
N THR A 51 -0.85 -16.44 5.91
CA THR A 51 0.02 -15.34 5.51
C THR A 51 -0.78 -14.09 5.18
N TYR A 52 -0.09 -12.99 4.93
CA TYR A 52 -0.61 -11.86 4.17
C TYR A 52 0.44 -11.40 3.16
N CYS A 53 -0.01 -11.07 1.96
CA CYS A 53 0.84 -10.72 0.83
C CYS A 53 1.70 -9.47 1.12
N GLU A 54 2.96 -9.46 0.68
CA GLU A 54 3.87 -8.32 0.84
C GLU A 54 4.12 -7.55 -0.46
N ILE A 55 3.55 -8.00 -1.58
CA ILE A 55 3.85 -7.42 -2.91
C ILE A 55 3.33 -5.99 -3.06
N CYS A 56 2.33 -5.60 -2.27
CA CYS A 56 1.86 -4.22 -2.23
C CYS A 56 1.25 -3.85 -0.86
N PHE A 57 0.96 -2.56 -0.68
CA PHE A 57 0.41 -1.98 0.56
C PHE A 57 -0.96 -2.51 1.00
N TRP A 58 -1.70 -3.25 0.15
CA TRP A 58 -2.99 -3.85 0.51
C TRP A 58 -2.85 -4.97 1.52
N LYS A 59 -1.73 -5.67 1.53
CA LYS A 59 -1.43 -6.74 2.47
C LYS A 59 -2.60 -7.74 2.60
N CYS A 60 -3.17 -8.16 1.47
CA CYS A 60 -4.26 -9.12 1.42
C CYS A 60 -3.89 -10.39 2.17
N ALA A 61 -4.72 -10.84 3.12
CA ALA A 61 -4.47 -12.10 3.81
C ALA A 61 -4.76 -13.30 2.90
N GLY A 62 -4.04 -14.39 3.14
CA GLY A 62 -4.08 -15.57 2.29
C GLY A 62 -3.55 -16.81 2.97
N TRP A 63 -3.54 -17.86 2.19
CA TRP A 63 -3.00 -19.17 2.54
C TRP A 63 -1.84 -19.53 1.62
N VAL A 64 -0.74 -19.97 2.21
CA VAL A 64 0.36 -20.62 1.50
C VAL A 64 0.11 -22.12 1.51
N HIS A 65 0.14 -22.75 0.37
CA HIS A 65 -0.08 -24.18 0.22
C HIS A 65 1.24 -24.89 -0.01
N THR A 66 1.52 -25.90 0.82
CA THR A 66 2.67 -26.80 0.68
C THR A 66 2.18 -28.21 0.37
N ASN A 67 2.96 -28.94 -0.44
CA ASN A 67 2.71 -30.35 -0.71
C ASN A 67 3.31 -31.24 0.40
N GLU A 68 3.13 -32.55 0.31
CA GLU A 68 3.65 -33.55 1.27
C GLU A 68 5.18 -33.50 1.44
N LYS A 69 5.90 -33.01 0.42
CA LYS A 69 7.36 -32.80 0.46
C LYS A 69 7.75 -31.44 1.05
N GLY A 70 6.80 -30.66 1.58
CA GLY A 70 7.04 -29.34 2.13
C GLY A 70 7.30 -28.25 1.07
N LYS A 71 7.15 -28.54 -0.23
CA LYS A 71 7.36 -27.56 -1.30
C LYS A 71 6.18 -26.59 -1.38
N ILE A 72 6.48 -25.30 -1.27
CA ILE A 72 5.49 -24.23 -1.55
C ILE A 72 5.18 -24.25 -3.06
N TRP A 73 3.90 -24.28 -3.41
CA TRP A 73 3.51 -24.32 -4.81
C TRP A 73 2.40 -23.33 -5.18
N LYS A 74 1.63 -22.82 -4.20
CA LYS A 74 0.53 -21.89 -4.44
C LYS A 74 0.31 -20.95 -3.27
N VAL A 75 -0.17 -19.75 -3.57
CA VAL A 75 -0.73 -18.79 -2.60
C VAL A 75 -2.14 -18.43 -3.04
N THR A 76 -3.11 -18.50 -2.12
CA THR A 76 -4.51 -18.11 -2.36
C THR A 76 -4.94 -17.01 -1.41
N GLY A 77 -6.05 -16.32 -1.70
CA GLY A 77 -6.67 -15.41 -0.76
C GLY A 77 -7.33 -16.13 0.41
N HIS A 78 -7.48 -15.43 1.53
CA HIS A 78 -8.20 -15.89 2.71
C HIS A 78 -9.67 -15.49 2.61
N GLU A 79 -10.57 -16.42 2.88
CA GLU A 79 -12.02 -16.26 2.70
C GLU A 79 -12.60 -15.21 3.65
N ASP A 80 -12.05 -15.13 4.87
CA ASP A 80 -12.49 -14.19 5.91
C ASP A 80 -11.81 -12.83 5.87
N ASP A 81 -10.84 -12.63 4.97
CA ASP A 81 -10.21 -11.33 4.83
C ASP A 81 -11.00 -10.41 3.90
N PRO A 82 -11.49 -9.25 4.36
CA PRO A 82 -12.28 -8.34 3.52
C PRO A 82 -11.50 -7.75 2.34
N HIS A 83 -10.16 -7.76 2.38
CA HIS A 83 -9.33 -7.28 1.27
C HIS A 83 -9.13 -8.32 0.17
N SER A 84 -8.95 -9.58 0.53
CA SER A 84 -8.78 -10.66 -0.44
C SER A 84 -10.10 -11.33 -0.81
N ASN A 85 -11.00 -11.51 0.16
CA ASN A 85 -12.28 -12.20 0.00
C ASN A 85 -12.08 -13.51 -0.80
N GLY A 86 -11.16 -14.36 -0.33
CA GLY A 86 -10.80 -15.64 -0.95
C GLY A 86 -9.93 -15.56 -2.21
N ARG A 87 -9.56 -14.37 -2.69
CA ARG A 87 -8.86 -14.21 -3.98
C ARG A 87 -7.68 -13.24 -3.87
N LEU A 88 -6.60 -13.55 -4.59
CA LEU A 88 -5.47 -12.64 -4.78
C LEU A 88 -5.40 -12.17 -6.23
N CYS A 89 -4.78 -11.01 -6.44
CA CYS A 89 -4.43 -10.55 -7.79
C CYS A 89 -3.25 -11.37 -8.34
N PRO A 90 -2.95 -11.29 -9.65
CA PRO A 90 -1.84 -12.04 -10.27
C PRO A 90 -0.50 -11.85 -9.56
N ARG A 91 -0.20 -10.65 -9.03
CA ARG A 91 1.03 -10.40 -8.26
C ARG A 91 1.07 -11.19 -6.96
N GLY A 92 -0.04 -11.22 -6.22
CA GLY A 92 -0.14 -11.96 -4.96
C GLY A 92 -0.03 -13.47 -5.15
N THR A 93 -0.65 -14.02 -6.20
CA THR A 93 -0.52 -15.44 -6.55
C THR A 93 0.88 -15.77 -7.07
N GLY A 94 1.57 -14.82 -7.69
CA GLY A 94 2.96 -14.94 -8.18
C GLY A 94 4.03 -14.94 -7.08
N GLY A 95 3.67 -14.72 -5.81
CA GLY A 95 4.64 -14.65 -4.69
C GLY A 95 5.51 -15.91 -4.51
N VAL A 96 5.05 -17.08 -4.98
CA VAL A 96 5.84 -18.32 -5.00
C VAL A 96 7.09 -18.15 -5.87
N GLY A 97 7.02 -17.36 -6.94
CA GLY A 97 8.17 -17.04 -7.79
C GLY A 97 9.29 -16.36 -6.99
N MET A 98 8.95 -15.36 -6.17
CA MET A 98 9.90 -14.66 -5.32
C MET A 98 10.65 -15.62 -4.35
N TYR A 99 9.94 -16.61 -3.78
CA TYR A 99 10.56 -17.62 -2.90
C TYR A 99 11.55 -18.50 -3.65
N ASN A 100 11.25 -18.86 -4.90
CA ASN A 100 12.06 -19.77 -5.71
C ASN A 100 13.12 -19.07 -6.55
N ASP A 101 13.16 -17.75 -6.57
CA ASP A 101 14.10 -16.97 -7.36
C ASP A 101 15.55 -17.26 -6.92
N GLU A 102 16.40 -17.59 -7.88
CA GLU A 102 17.81 -17.92 -7.64
C GLU A 102 18.70 -16.68 -7.55
N ASP A 103 18.22 -15.53 -8.02
CA ASP A 103 18.93 -14.24 -7.97
C ASP A 103 18.77 -13.51 -6.64
N ARG A 104 18.10 -14.11 -5.65
CA ARG A 104 17.96 -13.57 -4.29
C ARG A 104 19.32 -13.33 -3.64
N LEU A 105 19.38 -12.29 -2.80
CA LEU A 105 20.48 -12.11 -1.87
C LEU A 105 20.56 -13.29 -0.91
N LYS A 106 21.76 -13.83 -0.71
CA LYS A 106 21.95 -15.14 -0.03
C LYS A 106 22.64 -15.06 1.31
N THR A 107 23.56 -14.10 1.46
CA THR A 107 24.39 -13.91 2.67
C THR A 107 24.66 -12.43 2.85
N PRO A 108 25.00 -11.96 4.07
CA PRO A 108 25.45 -10.59 4.25
C PRO A 108 26.67 -10.27 3.39
N LEU A 109 26.68 -9.07 2.81
CA LEU A 109 27.76 -8.61 1.95
C LEU A 109 28.32 -7.29 2.48
N ILE A 110 29.64 -7.14 2.47
CA ILE A 110 30.34 -5.89 2.79
C ILE A 110 31.09 -5.40 1.57
N ARG A 111 30.96 -4.11 1.28
CA ARG A 111 31.68 -3.47 0.17
C ARG A 111 33.18 -3.57 0.37
N THR A 112 33.89 -3.84 -0.69
CA THR A 112 35.35 -3.90 -0.75
C THR A 112 35.82 -3.41 -2.12
N GLU A 113 37.12 -3.28 -2.28
CA GLU A 113 37.76 -2.90 -3.54
C GLU A 113 38.83 -3.91 -3.89
N VAL A 114 38.84 -4.34 -5.14
CA VAL A 114 39.85 -5.26 -5.68
C VAL A 114 40.38 -4.66 -6.97
N GLY A 115 41.65 -4.31 -6.99
CA GLY A 115 42.32 -3.72 -8.18
C GLY A 115 41.71 -2.39 -8.64
N GLY A 116 41.20 -1.55 -7.73
CA GLY A 116 40.55 -0.28 -8.06
C GLY A 116 39.09 -0.42 -8.48
N VAL A 117 38.52 -1.64 -8.44
CA VAL A 117 37.13 -1.90 -8.77
C VAL A 117 36.33 -2.24 -7.53
N GLN A 118 35.22 -1.53 -7.33
CA GLN A 118 34.28 -1.85 -6.25
C GLN A 118 33.73 -3.27 -6.42
N THR A 119 33.78 -4.04 -5.35
CA THR A 119 33.18 -5.37 -5.26
C THR A 119 32.48 -5.56 -3.91
N PHE A 120 31.91 -6.75 -3.70
CA PHE A 120 31.34 -7.16 -2.41
C PHE A 120 31.95 -8.48 -2.00
N ARG A 121 32.28 -8.62 -0.73
CA ARG A 121 32.67 -9.90 -0.13
C ARG A 121 31.59 -10.41 0.81
N GLU A 122 31.45 -11.70 0.90
CA GLU A 122 30.60 -12.33 1.91
C GLU A 122 31.09 -12.04 3.32
N ALA A 123 30.16 -11.91 4.25
CA ALA A 123 30.43 -11.67 5.65
C ALA A 123 29.53 -12.55 6.54
N SER A 124 29.97 -12.78 7.77
CA SER A 124 29.09 -13.34 8.80
C SER A 124 28.08 -12.27 9.27
N TRP A 125 26.99 -12.73 9.89
CA TRP A 125 26.03 -11.80 10.50
C TRP A 125 26.66 -10.94 11.60
N ASP A 126 27.54 -11.54 12.42
CA ASP A 126 28.24 -10.82 13.49
C ASP A 126 29.17 -9.73 12.94
N GLU A 127 29.91 -10.05 11.88
CA GLU A 127 30.79 -9.09 11.21
C GLU A 127 29.99 -7.95 10.58
N ALA A 128 28.89 -8.26 9.87
CA ALA A 128 28.04 -7.24 9.27
C ALA A 128 27.38 -6.34 10.33
N PHE A 129 26.90 -6.91 11.43
CA PHE A 129 26.34 -6.13 12.54
C PHE A 129 27.39 -5.26 13.24
N THR A 130 28.61 -5.77 13.42
CA THR A 130 29.72 -4.98 13.98
C THR A 130 30.02 -3.77 13.08
N TYR A 131 30.18 -4.00 11.78
CA TYR A 131 30.44 -2.92 10.82
C TYR A 131 29.34 -1.83 10.85
N ILE A 132 28.08 -2.25 10.88
CA ILE A 132 26.95 -1.30 10.94
C ILE A 132 26.92 -0.56 12.27
N ALA A 133 27.08 -1.26 13.40
CA ALA A 133 27.07 -0.66 14.73
C ALA A 133 28.19 0.37 14.91
N ASP A 134 29.40 0.03 14.48
CA ASP A 134 30.55 0.95 14.54
C ASP A 134 30.33 2.18 13.64
N GLY A 135 29.82 1.98 12.42
CA GLY A 135 29.51 3.07 11.50
C GLY A 135 28.42 4.01 12.03
N LEU A 136 27.33 3.45 12.57
CA LEU A 136 26.26 4.24 13.18
C LEU A 136 26.75 4.98 14.42
N LYS A 137 27.56 4.31 15.26
CA LYS A 137 28.18 4.95 16.43
C LYS A 137 29.06 6.11 16.03
N LYS A 138 29.92 5.94 15.02
CA LYS A 138 30.76 7.02 14.49
C LYS A 138 29.92 8.22 14.04
N VAL A 139 28.85 7.99 13.26
CA VAL A 139 27.94 9.06 12.84
C VAL A 139 27.29 9.76 14.03
N ALA A 140 26.90 9.01 15.06
CA ALA A 140 26.31 9.59 16.26
C ALA A 140 27.30 10.43 17.06
N ASP A 141 28.55 9.96 17.22
CA ASP A 141 29.62 10.66 17.96
C ASP A 141 30.03 11.96 17.24
N GLU A 142 30.07 11.97 15.91
CA GLU A 142 30.54 13.11 15.10
C GLU A 142 29.43 14.12 14.77
N HIS A 143 28.19 13.65 14.57
CA HIS A 143 27.09 14.45 13.99
C HIS A 143 25.78 14.39 14.77
N GLY A 144 25.63 13.47 15.71
CA GLY A 144 24.39 13.16 16.42
C GLY A 144 23.60 12.01 15.77
N PRO A 145 22.89 11.21 16.58
CA PRO A 145 22.14 10.05 16.09
C PRO A 145 21.02 10.45 15.13
N GLU A 146 20.48 11.66 15.24
CA GLU A 146 19.45 12.21 14.35
C GLU A 146 19.95 12.48 12.93
N CYS A 147 21.24 12.39 12.67
CA CYS A 147 21.81 12.44 11.30
C CYS A 147 21.73 11.08 10.58
N THR A 148 21.01 10.12 11.17
CA THR A 148 20.65 8.84 10.54
C THR A 148 19.20 8.84 10.07
N ALA A 149 18.94 8.38 8.84
CA ALA A 149 17.61 8.23 8.28
C ALA A 149 17.31 6.78 7.90
N LEU A 150 16.04 6.39 8.02
CA LEU A 150 15.50 5.12 7.54
C LEU A 150 14.53 5.37 6.39
N PHE A 151 14.79 4.74 5.26
CA PHE A 151 13.82 4.60 4.19
C PHE A 151 13.26 3.18 4.22
N THR A 152 11.94 3.05 4.28
CA THR A 152 11.35 1.74 4.41
C THR A 152 10.04 1.58 3.65
N HIS A 153 9.84 0.39 3.13
CA HIS A 153 8.60 -0.08 2.58
C HIS A 153 8.41 -1.55 2.96
N GLY A 154 7.17 -1.95 3.30
CA GLY A 154 6.90 -3.32 3.73
C GLY A 154 6.67 -3.46 5.24
N SER A 155 6.49 -4.71 5.69
CA SER A 155 6.16 -5.02 7.09
C SER A 155 7.39 -5.00 8.00
N GLY A 156 8.54 -5.44 7.50
CA GLY A 156 9.79 -5.53 8.25
C GLY A 156 10.34 -4.17 8.71
N GLY A 157 10.08 -3.12 7.96
CA GLY A 157 10.58 -1.77 8.24
C GLY A 157 10.19 -1.19 9.58
N LYS A 158 9.13 -1.70 10.22
CA LYS A 158 8.74 -1.26 11.55
C LYS A 158 9.81 -1.60 12.61
N TYR A 159 10.41 -2.77 12.54
CA TYR A 159 11.45 -3.18 13.49
C TYR A 159 12.70 -2.31 13.38
N PHE A 160 13.10 -1.94 12.15
CA PHE A 160 14.17 -0.98 11.93
C PHE A 160 13.75 0.44 12.36
N GLY A 161 12.48 0.79 12.25
CA GLY A 161 11.94 2.04 12.79
C GLY A 161 12.05 2.12 14.32
N ASP A 162 11.79 1.03 15.01
CA ASP A 162 11.93 0.95 16.46
C ASP A 162 13.42 0.95 16.88
N LEU A 163 14.30 0.27 16.12
CA LEU A 163 15.75 0.37 16.29
C LEU A 163 16.25 1.82 16.13
N LEU A 164 15.81 2.49 15.06
CA LEU A 164 16.22 3.89 14.82
C LEU A 164 15.77 4.83 15.95
N LYS A 165 14.55 4.67 16.47
CA LYS A 165 14.07 5.43 17.61
C LYS A 165 14.86 5.12 18.89
N ALA A 166 15.17 3.84 19.14
CA ALA A 166 16.02 3.42 20.25
C ALA A 166 17.42 4.05 20.16
N PHE A 167 17.94 4.21 18.95
CA PHE A 167 19.22 4.85 18.67
C PHE A 167 19.18 6.37 18.86
N GLY A 168 17.99 7.02 18.81
CA GLY A 168 17.83 8.46 19.01
C GLY A 168 17.46 9.26 17.76
N SER A 169 17.02 8.60 16.68
CA SER A 169 16.50 9.27 15.50
C SER A 169 15.04 8.89 15.22
N SER A 170 14.28 9.84 14.67
CA SER A 170 12.90 9.63 14.21
C SER A 170 12.73 9.91 12.71
N ASN A 171 13.82 9.97 11.96
CA ASN A 171 13.85 10.34 10.54
C ASN A 171 13.47 9.13 9.66
N ILE A 172 12.21 8.75 9.69
CA ILE A 172 11.67 7.59 8.96
C ILE A 172 10.80 8.08 7.81
N ALA A 173 11.15 7.69 6.59
CA ALA A 173 10.40 8.03 5.38
C ALA A 173 9.99 6.78 4.60
N ALA A 174 8.74 6.78 4.14
CA ALA A 174 8.27 5.86 3.10
C ALA A 174 8.29 6.60 1.76
N PRO A 175 9.06 6.16 0.76
CA PRO A 175 9.16 6.84 -0.54
C PRO A 175 7.80 7.07 -1.19
N SER A 176 6.89 6.12 -1.02
CA SER A 176 5.53 6.18 -1.56
C SER A 176 4.63 7.27 -0.96
N TYR A 177 4.97 7.85 0.19
CA TYR A 177 4.06 8.78 0.85
C TYR A 177 3.74 10.00 -0.03
N ALA A 178 4.74 10.77 -0.43
CA ALA A 178 4.54 11.96 -1.25
C ALA A 178 3.97 11.65 -2.64
N GLN A 179 4.42 10.55 -3.25
CA GLN A 179 4.10 10.20 -4.63
C GLN A 179 2.78 9.44 -4.80
N CYS A 180 2.26 8.82 -3.74
CA CYS A 180 1.11 7.93 -3.80
C CYS A 180 -0.10 8.50 -3.07
N ARG A 181 0.08 8.97 -1.85
CA ARG A 181 -1.05 9.35 -0.99
C ARG A 181 -0.93 10.71 -0.28
N GLY A 182 0.25 11.29 -0.17
CA GLY A 182 0.45 12.52 0.60
C GLY A 182 -0.48 13.66 0.19
N PRO A 183 -0.50 14.08 -1.09
CA PRO A 183 -1.42 15.11 -1.58
C PRO A 183 -2.89 14.76 -1.35
N ARG A 184 -3.26 13.49 -1.50
CA ARG A 184 -4.60 12.99 -1.26
C ARG A 184 -5.00 13.10 0.21
N GLU A 185 -4.15 12.62 1.12
CA GLU A 185 -4.41 12.74 2.56
C GLU A 185 -4.55 14.20 2.97
N VAL A 186 -3.65 15.07 2.51
CA VAL A 186 -3.69 16.51 2.81
C VAL A 186 -4.95 17.16 2.26
N GLY A 187 -5.36 16.86 1.02
CA GLY A 187 -6.58 17.40 0.41
C GLY A 187 -7.84 17.03 1.19
N PHE A 188 -7.95 15.78 1.62
CA PHE A 188 -9.09 15.32 2.43
C PHE A 188 -9.03 15.83 3.87
N ILE A 189 -7.86 15.86 4.51
CA ILE A 189 -7.70 16.47 5.84
C ILE A 189 -8.08 17.94 5.83
N ALA A 190 -7.69 18.69 4.79
CA ALA A 190 -8.05 20.10 4.65
C ALA A 190 -9.56 20.33 4.43
N THR A 191 -10.30 19.30 4.02
CA THR A 191 -11.77 19.39 3.78
C THR A 191 -12.57 18.84 4.95
N TYR A 192 -12.18 17.67 5.48
CA TYR A 192 -12.95 16.92 6.47
C TYR A 192 -12.29 16.79 7.85
N GLY A 193 -11.04 17.27 8.01
CA GLY A 193 -10.24 17.00 9.21
C GLY A 193 -9.63 15.60 9.25
N GLU A 194 -10.00 14.71 8.32
CA GLU A 194 -9.53 13.33 8.24
C GLU A 194 -9.09 12.94 6.83
N GLY A 195 -8.06 12.09 6.74
CA GLY A 195 -7.60 11.49 5.50
C GLY A 195 -8.40 10.25 5.09
N VAL A 196 -8.20 9.79 3.86
CA VAL A 196 -8.89 8.61 3.31
C VAL A 196 -8.12 7.30 3.49
N GLU A 197 -6.89 7.38 3.97
CA GLU A 197 -5.99 6.24 4.24
C GLU A 197 -5.68 5.34 3.01
N SER A 198 -5.17 4.15 3.28
CA SER A 198 -4.88 3.13 2.29
C SER A 198 -4.96 1.74 2.96
N PRO A 199 -5.87 0.88 2.53
CA PRO A 199 -6.93 1.06 1.51
C PRO A 199 -7.90 2.21 1.79
N GLU A 200 -8.50 2.73 0.72
CA GLU A 200 -9.44 3.84 0.79
C GLU A 200 -10.74 3.45 1.50
N ARG A 201 -11.31 4.40 2.26
CA ARG A 201 -12.52 4.22 3.07
C ARG A 201 -13.81 4.39 2.24
N VAL A 202 -13.90 3.74 1.10
CA VAL A 202 -15.00 3.88 0.14
C VAL A 202 -15.93 2.67 0.16
N ASP A 203 -17.23 2.91 0.20
CA ASP A 203 -18.26 1.88 0.21
C ASP A 203 -18.76 1.57 -1.20
N ILE A 204 -17.84 1.04 -2.04
CA ILE A 204 -18.11 0.75 -3.44
C ILE A 204 -19.27 -0.25 -3.58
N ARG A 205 -19.36 -1.24 -2.69
CA ARG A 205 -20.37 -2.31 -2.73
C ARG A 205 -21.82 -1.81 -2.73
N ASP A 206 -22.05 -0.67 -2.07
CA ASP A 206 -23.39 -0.09 -1.89
C ASP A 206 -23.57 1.24 -2.62
N THR A 207 -22.59 1.67 -3.44
CA THR A 207 -22.70 2.90 -4.24
C THR A 207 -23.72 2.75 -5.37
N ARG A 208 -24.28 3.88 -5.85
CA ARG A 208 -25.10 3.98 -7.05
C ARG A 208 -24.37 4.62 -8.23
N CYS A 209 -23.35 5.41 -7.94
CA CYS A 209 -22.49 6.00 -8.95
C CYS A 209 -21.04 6.01 -8.46
N LEU A 210 -20.13 5.46 -9.25
CA LEU A 210 -18.69 5.45 -8.99
C LEU A 210 -17.96 6.25 -10.06
N VAL A 211 -17.29 7.31 -9.66
CA VAL A 211 -16.44 8.13 -10.54
C VAL A 211 -14.98 7.76 -10.32
N LEU A 212 -14.32 7.34 -11.36
CA LEU A 212 -12.91 6.93 -11.37
C LEU A 212 -12.10 7.90 -12.22
N ILE A 213 -11.16 8.60 -11.62
CA ILE A 213 -10.27 9.56 -12.30
C ILE A 213 -8.87 8.98 -12.29
N GLY A 214 -8.35 8.58 -13.46
CA GLY A 214 -7.03 7.97 -13.62
C GLY A 214 -6.84 6.67 -12.83
N SER A 215 -7.93 5.99 -12.47
CA SER A 215 -7.90 4.75 -11.67
C SER A 215 -8.32 3.56 -12.54
N HIS A 216 -7.36 2.67 -12.82
CA HIS A 216 -7.54 1.53 -13.72
C HIS A 216 -7.87 0.23 -12.96
N PHE A 217 -8.98 0.20 -12.24
CA PHE A 217 -9.45 -1.03 -11.61
C PHE A 217 -9.71 -2.14 -12.66
N GLY A 218 -9.38 -3.37 -12.30
CA GLY A 218 -9.50 -4.54 -13.18
C GLY A 218 -8.23 -4.87 -13.97
N GLU A 219 -7.18 -4.11 -13.80
CA GLU A 219 -5.87 -4.37 -14.37
C GLU A 219 -4.84 -4.60 -13.26
N ASN A 220 -4.32 -5.79 -13.15
CA ASN A 220 -3.21 -6.26 -12.31
C ASN A 220 -3.28 -6.04 -10.77
N MET A 221 -4.18 -5.25 -10.21
CA MET A 221 -4.19 -4.94 -8.78
C MET A 221 -5.59 -4.58 -8.25
N HIS A 222 -5.71 -4.40 -6.92
CA HIS A 222 -6.93 -3.98 -6.23
C HIS A 222 -8.10 -4.97 -6.37
N ASN A 223 -7.83 -6.25 -6.16
CA ASN A 223 -8.82 -7.30 -6.35
C ASN A 223 -10.10 -7.13 -5.50
N GLY A 224 -9.98 -6.66 -4.25
CA GLY A 224 -11.14 -6.36 -3.40
C GLY A 224 -12.10 -5.35 -4.04
N PRO A 225 -11.64 -4.11 -4.37
CA PRO A 225 -12.44 -3.13 -5.08
C PRO A 225 -13.05 -3.63 -6.39
N VAL A 226 -12.33 -4.44 -7.18
CA VAL A 226 -12.87 -5.03 -8.41
C VAL A 226 -14.09 -5.92 -8.13
N GLN A 227 -14.02 -6.72 -7.07
CA GLN A 227 -15.16 -7.54 -6.65
C GLN A 227 -16.34 -6.67 -6.19
N GLU A 228 -16.07 -5.61 -5.44
CA GLU A 228 -17.11 -4.66 -4.99
C GLU A 228 -17.74 -3.89 -6.17
N ILE A 229 -16.94 -3.48 -7.17
CA ILE A 229 -17.45 -2.88 -8.42
C ILE A 229 -18.38 -3.85 -9.14
N ALA A 230 -18.00 -5.12 -9.26
CA ALA A 230 -18.85 -6.13 -9.87
C ALA A 230 -20.18 -6.31 -9.12
N GLN A 231 -20.15 -6.27 -7.79
CA GLN A 231 -21.36 -6.32 -6.95
C GLN A 231 -22.23 -5.06 -7.12
N ALA A 232 -21.63 -3.87 -7.12
CA ALA A 232 -22.35 -2.61 -7.30
C ALA A 232 -23.02 -2.52 -8.69
N THR A 233 -22.27 -2.86 -9.74
CA THR A 233 -22.81 -2.84 -11.12
C THR A 233 -23.91 -3.89 -11.34
N SER A 234 -23.83 -5.06 -10.70
CA SER A 234 -24.91 -6.04 -10.74
C SER A 234 -26.21 -5.54 -10.08
N LYS A 235 -26.11 -4.53 -9.20
CA LYS A 235 -27.25 -3.84 -8.58
C LYS A 235 -27.69 -2.58 -9.36
N GLY A 236 -27.09 -2.31 -10.53
CA GLY A 236 -27.43 -1.17 -11.38
C GLY A 236 -26.62 0.10 -11.11
N ALA A 237 -25.51 0.03 -10.37
CA ALA A 237 -24.64 1.18 -10.19
C ALA A 237 -24.00 1.62 -11.51
N SER A 238 -23.96 2.92 -11.77
CA SER A 238 -23.25 3.50 -12.91
C SER A 238 -21.78 3.73 -12.60
N ILE A 239 -20.94 3.66 -13.64
CA ILE A 239 -19.53 4.03 -13.57
C ILE A 239 -19.28 5.19 -14.53
N ILE A 240 -18.56 6.21 -14.06
CA ILE A 240 -18.00 7.30 -14.86
C ILE A 240 -16.48 7.17 -14.80
N THR A 241 -15.83 6.93 -15.93
CA THR A 241 -14.37 6.84 -16.00
C THR A 241 -13.79 8.04 -16.73
N VAL A 242 -12.92 8.77 -16.04
CA VAL A 242 -12.13 9.87 -16.57
C VAL A 242 -10.70 9.38 -16.77
N ASP A 243 -10.33 9.07 -17.99
CA ASP A 243 -9.03 8.49 -18.32
C ASP A 243 -8.75 8.73 -19.82
N PRO A 244 -7.57 9.22 -20.20
CA PRO A 244 -7.21 9.36 -21.61
C PRO A 244 -7.17 8.01 -22.33
N ARG A 245 -6.94 6.93 -21.60
CA ARG A 245 -6.88 5.55 -22.10
C ARG A 245 -8.22 4.83 -21.92
N PHE A 246 -8.66 4.12 -22.95
CA PHE A 246 -9.82 3.24 -22.85
C PHE A 246 -9.43 1.94 -22.10
N SER A 247 -9.40 2.04 -20.76
CA SER A 247 -8.98 0.98 -19.84
C SER A 247 -10.06 -0.10 -19.67
N THR A 248 -9.70 -1.19 -18.98
CA THR A 248 -10.67 -2.27 -18.65
C THR A 248 -11.90 -1.72 -17.93
N VAL A 249 -11.75 -0.81 -16.98
CA VAL A 249 -12.91 -0.21 -16.29
C VAL A 249 -13.67 0.76 -17.20
N ALA A 250 -13.00 1.49 -18.08
CA ALA A 250 -13.65 2.36 -19.05
C ALA A 250 -14.59 1.57 -19.97
N SER A 251 -14.21 0.34 -20.35
CA SER A 251 -15.07 -0.54 -21.17
C SER A 251 -16.33 -1.04 -20.45
N LYS A 252 -16.44 -0.83 -19.14
CA LYS A 252 -17.60 -1.19 -18.30
C LYS A 252 -18.37 0.04 -17.82
N SER A 253 -17.90 1.23 -18.16
CA SER A 253 -18.47 2.49 -17.71
C SER A 253 -19.67 2.92 -18.55
N LYS A 254 -20.64 3.54 -17.90
CA LYS A 254 -21.74 4.25 -18.58
C LYS A 254 -21.22 5.46 -19.36
N PHE A 255 -20.23 6.16 -18.78
CA PHE A 255 -19.57 7.29 -19.40
C PHE A 255 -18.05 7.10 -19.36
N TRP A 256 -17.40 7.24 -20.50
CA TRP A 256 -15.96 7.37 -20.61
C TRP A 256 -15.60 8.77 -21.12
N LEU A 257 -14.81 9.48 -20.35
CA LEU A 257 -14.36 10.84 -20.61
C LEU A 257 -12.86 10.79 -20.95
N PRO A 258 -12.48 10.80 -22.24
CA PRO A 258 -11.08 10.81 -22.68
C PRO A 258 -10.44 12.17 -22.48
N ILE A 259 -10.15 12.50 -21.22
CA ILE A 259 -9.66 13.81 -20.81
C ILE A 259 -8.24 14.08 -21.29
N LYS A 260 -7.94 15.32 -21.65
CA LYS A 260 -6.56 15.76 -21.83
C LYS A 260 -5.79 15.59 -20.50
N PRO A 261 -4.63 14.90 -20.49
CA PRO A 261 -3.86 14.67 -19.27
C PRO A 261 -3.56 15.94 -18.48
N ALA A 262 -3.59 15.85 -17.17
CA ALA A 262 -3.32 16.94 -16.21
C ALA A 262 -4.36 18.08 -16.19
N THR A 263 -5.55 17.87 -16.74
CA THR A 263 -6.62 18.90 -16.74
C THR A 263 -7.82 18.55 -15.85
N ASP A 264 -7.68 17.55 -14.99
CA ASP A 264 -8.75 17.05 -14.10
C ASP A 264 -9.38 18.18 -13.25
N MET A 265 -8.57 19.15 -12.79
CA MET A 265 -9.06 20.26 -11.98
C MET A 265 -10.16 21.04 -12.70
N ALA A 266 -10.00 21.34 -13.99
CA ALA A 266 -11.01 22.07 -14.76
C ALA A 266 -12.33 21.29 -14.88
N LEU A 267 -12.26 19.96 -15.03
CA LEU A 267 -13.44 19.11 -15.04
C LEU A 267 -14.14 19.10 -13.67
N LEU A 268 -13.38 18.94 -12.58
CA LEU A 268 -13.92 18.95 -11.22
C LEU A 268 -14.64 20.26 -10.89
N LEU A 269 -14.05 21.39 -11.24
CA LEU A 269 -14.64 22.71 -11.02
C LEU A 269 -15.89 22.92 -11.88
N ALA A 270 -15.90 22.46 -13.13
CA ALA A 270 -17.08 22.53 -13.98
C ALA A 270 -18.23 21.62 -13.48
N TRP A 271 -17.92 20.45 -12.92
CA TRP A 271 -18.93 19.64 -12.25
C TRP A 271 -19.52 20.34 -11.03
N MET A 272 -18.69 20.99 -10.21
CA MET A 272 -19.18 21.80 -9.08
C MET A 272 -20.06 22.95 -9.55
N HIS A 273 -19.65 23.65 -10.61
CA HIS A 273 -20.45 24.71 -11.23
C HIS A 273 -21.86 24.23 -11.60
N VAL A 274 -21.96 23.09 -12.33
CA VAL A 274 -23.25 22.53 -12.74
C VAL A 274 -24.09 22.12 -11.52
N ILE A 275 -23.50 21.39 -10.58
CA ILE A 275 -24.19 20.91 -9.39
C ILE A 275 -24.73 22.06 -8.53
N ILE A 276 -23.96 23.13 -8.37
CA ILE A 276 -24.37 24.31 -7.58
C ILE A 276 -25.42 25.13 -8.31
N ASN A 277 -25.21 25.49 -9.60
CA ASN A 277 -26.10 26.36 -10.34
C ASN A 277 -27.45 25.70 -10.66
N GLU A 278 -27.47 24.38 -10.85
CA GLU A 278 -28.73 23.64 -11.05
C GLU A 278 -29.39 23.23 -9.71
N GLY A 279 -28.77 23.57 -8.56
CA GLY A 279 -29.32 23.26 -7.23
C GLY A 279 -29.35 21.78 -6.89
N LEU A 280 -28.43 21.00 -7.49
CA LEU A 280 -28.36 19.53 -7.41
C LEU A 280 -27.55 19.00 -6.21
N TYR A 281 -26.96 19.88 -5.41
CA TYR A 281 -26.22 19.50 -4.20
C TYR A 281 -27.15 19.05 -3.06
N ASP A 282 -26.64 18.26 -2.13
CA ASP A 282 -27.35 17.87 -0.90
C ASP A 282 -27.48 19.08 0.04
N LYS A 283 -28.63 19.77 -0.03
CA LYS A 283 -28.88 21.02 0.69
C LYS A 283 -28.81 20.84 2.19
N ASP A 284 -29.45 19.80 2.71
CA ASP A 284 -29.50 19.53 4.15
C ASP A 284 -28.09 19.21 4.71
N TYR A 285 -27.30 18.48 3.93
CA TYR A 285 -25.92 18.17 4.30
C TYR A 285 -25.04 19.43 4.31
N ILE A 286 -25.15 20.27 3.27
CA ILE A 286 -24.37 21.50 3.16
C ILE A 286 -24.76 22.49 4.28
N GLU A 287 -26.05 22.69 4.52
CA GLU A 287 -26.52 23.59 5.58
C GLU A 287 -26.04 23.15 6.96
N LYS A 288 -26.06 21.85 7.23
CA LYS A 288 -25.74 21.31 8.55
C LYS A 288 -24.25 21.14 8.84
N TYR A 289 -23.44 20.81 7.82
CA TYR A 289 -22.07 20.34 8.02
C TYR A 289 -21.01 21.12 7.23
N ALA A 290 -21.37 22.02 6.30
CA ALA A 290 -20.38 22.71 5.49
C ALA A 290 -20.15 24.16 5.94
N TYR A 291 -18.91 24.61 5.78
CA TYR A 291 -18.50 25.99 5.92
C TYR A 291 -17.88 26.47 4.61
N GLY A 292 -18.15 27.74 4.21
CA GLY A 292 -17.57 28.35 3.01
C GLY A 292 -18.28 27.95 1.69
N PHE A 293 -19.54 27.52 1.75
CA PHE A 293 -20.30 27.14 0.56
C PHE A 293 -20.52 28.34 -0.41
N GLU A 294 -20.83 29.52 0.10
CA GLU A 294 -21.04 30.71 -0.74
C GLU A 294 -19.73 31.20 -1.39
N ASP A 295 -18.60 31.03 -0.70
CA ASP A 295 -17.28 31.29 -1.28
C ASP A 295 -16.98 30.33 -2.44
N LEU A 296 -17.28 29.05 -2.26
CA LEU A 296 -17.13 28.05 -3.33
C LEU A 296 -18.04 28.34 -4.51
N LYS A 297 -19.31 28.70 -4.27
CA LYS A 297 -20.28 29.07 -5.30
C LYS A 297 -19.80 30.27 -6.11
N THR A 298 -19.28 31.28 -5.42
CA THR A 298 -18.68 32.47 -6.07
C THR A 298 -17.45 32.08 -6.89
N HIS A 299 -16.58 31.22 -6.32
CA HIS A 299 -15.35 30.80 -6.98
C HIS A 299 -15.62 30.04 -8.29
N VAL A 300 -16.59 29.15 -8.32
CA VAL A 300 -16.88 28.33 -9.51
C VAL A 300 -17.85 29.00 -10.50
N ALA A 301 -18.33 30.20 -10.23
CA ALA A 301 -19.36 30.85 -11.04
C ALA A 301 -19.01 30.97 -12.53
N GLN A 302 -17.75 31.21 -12.86
CA GLN A 302 -17.25 31.33 -14.24
C GLN A 302 -16.68 30.03 -14.81
N MET A 303 -16.66 28.94 -14.03
CA MET A 303 -16.04 27.66 -14.43
C MET A 303 -17.07 26.77 -15.13
N THR A 304 -17.65 27.29 -16.19
CA THR A 304 -18.73 26.62 -16.94
C THR A 304 -18.23 25.39 -17.69
N PRO A 305 -19.11 24.48 -18.11
CA PRO A 305 -18.74 23.38 -18.99
C PRO A 305 -18.05 23.82 -20.28
N GLU A 306 -18.45 24.98 -20.85
CA GLU A 306 -17.83 25.59 -22.04
C GLU A 306 -16.39 26.05 -21.76
N TRP A 307 -16.14 26.67 -20.60
CA TRP A 307 -14.80 27.03 -20.14
C TRP A 307 -13.94 25.75 -20.00
N ALA A 308 -14.47 24.72 -19.34
CA ALA A 308 -13.75 23.47 -19.13
C ALA A 308 -13.46 22.72 -20.44
N TYR A 309 -14.35 22.81 -21.44
CA TYR A 309 -14.14 22.17 -22.75
C TYR A 309 -12.87 22.68 -23.43
N GLY A 310 -12.60 23.96 -23.41
CA GLY A 310 -11.36 24.54 -23.96
C GLY A 310 -10.07 24.01 -23.31
N ILE A 311 -10.16 23.47 -22.10
CA ILE A 311 -9.02 22.97 -21.32
C ILE A 311 -8.94 21.43 -21.42
N THR A 312 -10.06 20.75 -21.20
CA THR A 312 -10.14 19.30 -20.98
C THR A 312 -10.41 18.50 -22.25
N THR A 313 -10.97 19.13 -23.28
CA THR A 313 -11.54 18.51 -24.49
C THR A 313 -12.81 17.68 -24.26
N ILE A 314 -13.37 17.68 -23.04
CA ILE A 314 -14.64 17.00 -22.73
C ILE A 314 -15.80 17.91 -23.10
N LYS A 315 -16.72 17.41 -23.92
CA LYS A 315 -17.84 18.18 -24.41
C LYS A 315 -18.73 18.71 -23.27
N PRO A 316 -19.25 19.97 -23.37
CA PRO A 316 -20.08 20.58 -22.34
C PRO A 316 -21.32 19.75 -21.98
N GLU A 317 -21.95 19.11 -22.96
CA GLU A 317 -23.11 18.23 -22.75
C GLU A 317 -22.73 17.03 -21.86
N THR A 318 -21.59 16.40 -22.13
CA THR A 318 -21.09 15.27 -21.34
C THR A 318 -20.76 15.70 -19.91
N ILE A 319 -20.19 16.90 -19.71
CA ILE A 319 -19.94 17.44 -18.36
C ILE A 319 -21.26 17.61 -17.60
N ARG A 320 -22.30 18.16 -18.22
CA ARG A 320 -23.63 18.33 -17.61
C ARG A 320 -24.30 16.97 -17.31
N GLU A 321 -24.28 16.05 -18.28
CA GLU A 321 -24.87 14.73 -18.11
C GLU A 321 -24.23 13.96 -16.96
N THR A 322 -22.90 13.97 -16.87
CA THR A 322 -22.17 13.28 -15.80
C THR A 322 -22.35 13.97 -14.44
N ALA A 323 -22.45 15.29 -14.37
CA ALA A 323 -22.79 16.03 -13.15
C ALA A 323 -24.18 15.63 -12.62
N ARG A 324 -25.18 15.55 -13.50
CA ARG A 324 -26.55 15.13 -13.16
C ARG A 324 -26.61 13.65 -12.77
N GLU A 325 -25.84 12.79 -13.45
CA GLU A 325 -25.74 11.36 -13.08
C GLU A 325 -25.23 11.19 -11.65
N MET A 326 -24.16 11.92 -11.27
CA MET A 326 -23.64 11.90 -9.91
C MET A 326 -24.67 12.40 -8.90
N ALA A 327 -25.33 13.52 -9.20
CA ALA A 327 -26.32 14.13 -8.33
C ALA A 327 -27.55 13.22 -8.12
N ASN A 328 -28.01 12.53 -9.15
CA ASN A 328 -29.13 11.56 -9.07
C ASN A 328 -28.78 10.35 -8.17
N ALA A 329 -27.49 10.07 -8.00
CA ALA A 329 -27.03 9.00 -7.12
C ALA A 329 -26.82 9.46 -5.67
N SER A 330 -26.80 10.76 -5.39
CA SER A 330 -26.59 11.33 -4.05
C SER A 330 -27.54 10.69 -3.02
N PRO A 331 -27.05 10.44 -1.78
CA PRO A 331 -25.67 10.56 -1.28
C PRO A 331 -24.80 9.32 -1.58
N ARG A 332 -25.33 8.34 -2.32
CA ARG A 332 -24.67 7.05 -2.63
C ARG A 332 -23.79 7.17 -3.87
N VAL A 333 -22.91 8.14 -3.85
CA VAL A 333 -21.97 8.45 -4.93
C VAL A 333 -20.56 8.53 -4.38
N ILE A 334 -19.59 8.06 -5.15
CA ILE A 334 -18.18 8.11 -4.81
C ILE A 334 -17.41 8.75 -5.96
N ILE A 335 -16.85 9.92 -5.72
CA ILE A 335 -15.76 10.43 -6.54
C ILE A 335 -14.49 9.87 -5.89
N HIS A 336 -13.94 8.81 -6.49
CA HIS A 336 -12.87 8.02 -5.88
C HIS A 336 -11.58 8.84 -5.80
N PRO A 337 -10.88 8.85 -4.64
CA PRO A 337 -9.71 9.69 -4.43
C PRO A 337 -8.49 9.30 -5.28
N GLY A 338 -8.53 8.10 -5.90
CA GLY A 338 -7.46 7.63 -6.78
C GLY A 338 -6.10 7.47 -6.11
N ARG A 339 -5.11 7.16 -6.91
CA ARG A 339 -3.70 7.10 -6.51
C ARG A 339 -2.76 7.62 -7.59
N HIS A 340 -2.98 7.20 -8.83
CA HIS A 340 -2.09 7.50 -9.95
C HIS A 340 -2.27 8.92 -10.51
N VAL A 341 -2.99 9.76 -9.79
CA VAL A 341 -3.27 11.14 -10.17
C VAL A 341 -2.47 12.17 -9.35
N THR A 342 -1.45 11.73 -8.62
CA THR A 342 -0.68 12.58 -7.71
C THR A 342 0.65 13.07 -8.28
N TRP A 343 0.80 13.14 -9.61
CA TRP A 343 2.09 13.42 -10.25
C TRP A 343 2.09 14.61 -11.22
N TYR A 344 1.03 15.43 -11.20
CA TYR A 344 0.87 16.52 -12.17
C TYR A 344 1.14 17.92 -11.62
N GLY A 345 1.76 18.01 -10.42
CA GLY A 345 1.84 19.29 -9.69
C GLY A 345 0.49 19.66 -9.09
N ASP A 346 0.46 20.58 -8.18
CA ASP A 346 -0.74 21.07 -7.48
C ASP A 346 -1.81 20.01 -7.08
N ASP A 347 -1.34 18.81 -6.90
CA ASP A 347 -2.17 17.61 -6.67
C ASP A 347 -2.97 17.70 -5.37
N THR A 348 -2.48 18.43 -4.38
CA THR A 348 -3.21 18.67 -3.13
C THR A 348 -4.51 19.40 -3.38
N GLN A 349 -4.52 20.44 -4.21
CA GLN A 349 -5.73 21.20 -4.52
C GLN A 349 -6.69 20.37 -5.37
N ARG A 350 -6.20 19.58 -6.32
CA ARG A 350 -7.02 18.67 -7.10
C ARG A 350 -7.71 17.62 -6.22
N LEU A 351 -6.99 17.01 -5.29
CA LEU A 351 -7.58 16.04 -4.36
C LEU A 351 -8.51 16.70 -3.33
N ARG A 352 -8.26 17.97 -2.99
CA ARG A 352 -9.20 18.79 -2.22
C ARG A 352 -10.48 19.05 -3.02
N ALA A 353 -10.39 19.32 -4.32
CA ALA A 353 -11.56 19.45 -5.19
C ALA A 353 -12.38 18.15 -5.28
N VAL A 354 -11.72 16.98 -5.33
CA VAL A 354 -12.39 15.68 -5.22
C VAL A 354 -13.14 15.55 -3.89
N ALA A 355 -12.53 15.95 -2.78
CA ALA A 355 -13.16 15.93 -1.46
C ALA A 355 -14.38 16.88 -1.40
N MET A 356 -14.25 18.11 -1.90
CA MET A 356 -15.33 19.09 -1.95
C MET A 356 -16.51 18.61 -2.81
N LEU A 357 -16.25 17.95 -3.93
CA LEU A 357 -17.32 17.41 -4.79
C LEU A 357 -18.08 16.28 -4.07
N ASN A 358 -17.38 15.44 -3.31
CA ASN A 358 -18.03 14.45 -2.44
C ASN A 358 -18.87 15.12 -1.33
N ALA A 359 -18.41 16.26 -0.78
CA ALA A 359 -19.17 17.02 0.21
C ALA A 359 -20.45 17.63 -0.38
N LEU A 360 -20.37 18.25 -1.57
CA LEU A 360 -21.54 18.78 -2.27
C LEU A 360 -22.64 17.72 -2.49
N LEU A 361 -22.23 16.48 -2.72
CA LEU A 361 -23.14 15.36 -2.93
C LEU A 361 -23.47 14.58 -1.64
N GLY A 362 -23.06 15.08 -0.47
CA GLY A 362 -23.39 14.49 0.83
C GLY A 362 -22.86 13.07 1.04
N SER A 363 -21.81 12.65 0.35
CA SER A 363 -21.36 11.27 0.34
C SER A 363 -20.42 10.89 1.51
N TRP A 364 -19.81 11.87 2.18
CA TRP A 364 -18.95 11.60 3.33
C TRP A 364 -19.77 11.23 4.56
N GLY A 365 -19.43 10.11 5.20
CA GLY A 365 -20.17 9.56 6.32
C GLY A 365 -21.53 8.96 5.92
N ARG A 366 -21.76 8.63 4.66
CA ARG A 366 -23.02 8.05 4.18
C ARG A 366 -22.80 6.71 3.47
N ARG A 367 -23.78 5.82 3.58
CA ARG A 367 -23.79 4.51 2.91
C ARG A 367 -23.68 4.67 1.40
N GLY A 368 -22.81 3.87 0.77
CA GLY A 368 -22.52 3.95 -0.66
C GLY A 368 -21.66 5.15 -1.06
N GLY A 369 -21.14 5.87 -0.07
CA GLY A 369 -20.16 6.94 -0.17
C GLY A 369 -18.89 6.57 0.60
N TYR A 370 -18.50 7.40 1.57
CA TYR A 370 -17.35 7.14 2.44
C TYR A 370 -17.80 6.67 3.81
N TYR A 371 -17.10 5.73 4.41
CA TYR A 371 -17.39 5.21 5.75
C TYR A 371 -16.28 5.56 6.76
N TYR A 372 -16.62 5.59 8.04
CA TYR A 372 -15.65 5.71 9.11
C TYR A 372 -15.10 4.33 9.47
N PRO A 373 -13.80 4.09 9.30
CA PRO A 373 -13.21 2.80 9.59
C PRO A 373 -13.02 2.64 11.09
N GLU A 374 -13.12 1.42 11.51
CA GLU A 374 -12.74 0.99 12.84
C GLU A 374 -11.55 0.04 12.74
N LYS A 375 -10.70 0.08 13.74
CA LYS A 375 -9.54 -0.81 13.84
C LYS A 375 -9.53 -1.51 15.18
N VAL A 376 -8.97 -2.69 15.21
CA VAL A 376 -8.66 -3.38 16.47
C VAL A 376 -7.53 -2.64 17.17
N ASN A 377 -7.74 -2.24 18.42
CA ASN A 377 -6.74 -1.54 19.21
C ASN A 377 -5.78 -2.56 19.84
N PHE A 378 -4.56 -2.61 19.33
CA PHE A 378 -3.49 -3.44 19.85
C PHE A 378 -2.65 -2.67 20.88
N LYS A 379 -2.50 -3.25 22.08
CA LYS A 379 -1.39 -2.88 22.93
C LYS A 379 -0.13 -3.55 22.39
N LYS A 380 0.92 -2.77 22.26
CA LYS A 380 2.23 -3.29 21.85
C LYS A 380 2.94 -3.97 23.00
N TYR A 381 3.82 -4.92 22.68
CA TYR A 381 4.66 -5.54 23.70
C TYR A 381 5.40 -4.46 24.51
N PRO A 382 5.42 -4.53 25.85
CA PRO A 382 6.01 -3.48 26.67
C PRO A 382 7.50 -3.30 26.39
N HIS A 383 7.94 -2.06 26.26
CA HIS A 383 9.34 -1.68 26.16
C HIS A 383 9.54 -0.31 26.81
N PRO A 384 10.77 0.08 27.21
CA PRO A 384 11.07 1.42 27.68
C PRO A 384 10.68 2.51 26.68
N ALA A 385 10.43 3.72 27.17
CA ALA A 385 10.19 4.86 26.28
C ALA A 385 11.45 5.16 25.44
N PHE A 386 11.26 5.35 24.13
CA PHE A 386 12.35 5.73 23.25
C PHE A 386 12.89 7.13 23.61
N PRO A 387 14.19 7.37 23.47
CA PRO A 387 14.75 8.70 23.64
C PRO A 387 14.11 9.69 22.65
N LYS A 388 13.96 10.94 23.10
CA LYS A 388 13.49 12.02 22.23
C LYS A 388 14.66 12.48 21.36
N PRO A 389 14.53 12.51 20.03
CA PRO A 389 15.58 13.04 19.15
C PRO A 389 15.75 14.55 19.39
N ALA A 390 16.98 15.04 19.34
CA ALA A 390 17.28 16.46 19.45
C ALA A 390 16.69 17.25 18.27
N ARG A 391 16.70 16.65 17.08
CA ARG A 391 16.16 17.23 15.83
C ARG A 391 15.39 16.16 15.06
N THR A 392 14.46 16.61 14.23
CA THR A 392 13.64 15.76 13.36
C THR A 392 13.78 16.18 11.90
N TRP A 393 13.24 15.40 10.99
CA TRP A 393 13.16 15.76 9.57
C TRP A 393 12.50 17.13 9.32
N LYS A 394 11.65 17.62 10.21
CA LYS A 394 11.03 18.95 10.09
C LYS A 394 12.04 20.07 10.26
N ASP A 395 13.07 19.82 11.05
CA ASP A 395 14.16 20.77 11.30
C ASP A 395 15.17 20.78 10.14
N ALA A 396 15.27 19.66 9.39
CA ALA A 396 16.15 19.54 8.24
C ALA A 396 15.71 20.42 7.04
N TYR A 397 14.41 20.69 6.91
CA TYR A 397 13.84 21.59 5.88
C TYR A 397 12.66 22.41 6.45
N PRO A 398 12.94 23.36 7.34
CA PRO A 398 11.93 24.10 8.08
C PRO A 398 11.00 24.88 7.17
N GLY A 399 9.70 24.85 7.50
CA GLY A 399 8.68 25.62 6.79
C GLY A 399 8.30 25.15 5.38
N LYS A 400 9.03 24.21 4.79
CA LYS A 400 8.84 23.72 3.42
C LYS A 400 7.77 22.66 3.41
N PHE A 401 7.02 22.09 3.69
CA PHE A 401 6.02 21.00 3.73
C PHE A 401 5.21 20.99 5.04
N LYS A 402 4.68 22.14 5.40
CA LYS A 402 3.96 22.35 6.67
C LYS A 402 2.81 21.36 6.90
N LEU A 403 2.15 20.91 5.85
CA LEU A 403 1.00 19.99 5.92
C LEU A 403 1.39 18.51 5.84
N ALA A 404 2.66 18.18 5.66
CA ALA A 404 3.10 16.79 5.62
C ALA A 404 3.02 16.14 7.01
N GLY A 405 2.25 15.06 7.11
CA GLY A 405 2.14 14.28 8.34
C GLY A 405 3.29 13.28 8.56
N LEU A 406 4.09 13.00 7.53
CA LEU A 406 5.22 12.08 7.55
C LEU A 406 6.44 12.71 6.86
N ALA A 407 7.63 12.21 7.17
CA ALA A 407 8.84 12.61 6.47
C ALA A 407 8.75 12.34 4.97
N LEU A 408 9.25 13.28 4.18
CA LEU A 408 9.31 13.17 2.73
C LEU A 408 10.67 12.62 2.31
N ALA A 409 10.68 11.51 1.58
CA ALA A 409 11.92 10.88 1.15
C ALA A 409 12.77 11.81 0.27
N SER A 410 12.17 12.56 -0.66
CA SER A 410 12.88 13.59 -1.44
C SER A 410 13.44 14.71 -0.57
N GLY A 411 12.71 15.11 0.49
CA GLY A 411 13.18 16.10 1.45
C GLY A 411 14.41 15.63 2.25
N ILE A 412 14.45 14.35 2.64
CA ILE A 412 15.65 13.75 3.28
C ILE A 412 16.80 13.71 2.27
N CYS A 413 16.56 13.33 1.01
CA CYS A 413 17.61 13.39 -0.02
C CYS A 413 18.16 14.81 -0.20
N ASP A 414 17.28 15.81 -0.31
CA ASP A 414 17.68 17.23 -0.41
C ASP A 414 18.50 17.68 0.82
N ALA A 415 18.12 17.23 2.01
CA ALA A 415 18.81 17.55 3.25
C ALA A 415 20.13 16.78 3.44
N THR A 416 20.33 15.68 2.72
CA THR A 416 21.59 14.91 2.73
C THR A 416 22.66 15.55 1.84
N VAL A 417 22.26 16.20 0.73
CA VAL A 417 23.22 16.90 -0.13
C VAL A 417 23.81 18.09 0.63
N PRO A 418 25.14 18.17 0.81
CA PRO A 418 25.79 19.27 1.51
C PRO A 418 25.49 20.63 0.85
N THR A 419 25.18 21.64 1.67
CA THR A 419 25.06 23.03 1.23
C THR A 419 25.76 23.94 2.23
N THR A 420 26.08 25.15 1.82
CA THR A 420 26.71 26.17 2.69
C THR A 420 25.78 26.69 3.80
N GLU A 421 24.48 26.34 3.73
CA GLU A 421 23.45 26.93 4.59
C GLU A 421 22.89 25.95 5.65
N ARG A 422 23.36 24.69 5.69
CA ARG A 422 22.82 23.67 6.59
C ARG A 422 23.84 23.15 7.59
N ASP A 423 23.52 23.26 8.86
CA ASP A 423 24.34 22.77 9.97
C ASP A 423 24.33 21.23 10.11
N CYS A 424 23.31 20.57 9.60
CA CYS A 424 23.17 19.11 9.68
C CYS A 424 22.71 18.53 8.34
N SER A 425 23.50 17.65 7.80
CA SER A 425 23.14 16.75 6.70
C SER A 425 23.00 15.34 7.24
N PHE A 426 22.10 14.54 6.65
CA PHE A 426 22.08 13.11 6.97
C PHE A 426 23.39 12.46 6.51
N LYS A 427 23.95 11.62 7.37
CA LYS A 427 25.25 10.97 7.18
C LYS A 427 25.14 9.46 7.06
N ALA A 428 24.06 8.87 7.60
CA ALA A 428 23.80 7.46 7.47
C ALA A 428 22.38 7.21 6.96
N TRP A 429 22.26 6.26 6.02
CA TRP A 429 20.97 5.75 5.56
C TRP A 429 20.85 4.26 5.81
N ILE A 430 19.72 3.84 6.36
CA ILE A 430 19.24 2.47 6.37
C ILE A 430 18.09 2.39 5.35
N VAL A 431 18.21 1.51 4.37
CA VAL A 431 17.22 1.37 3.29
C VAL A 431 16.69 -0.05 3.32
N ASN A 432 15.39 -0.20 3.63
CA ASN A 432 14.75 -1.51 3.74
C ASN A 432 13.58 -1.63 2.74
N GLY A 433 13.65 -2.64 1.88
CA GLY A 433 12.57 -3.03 0.98
C GLY A 433 12.18 -1.95 -0.04
N THR A 434 13.11 -1.10 -0.47
CA THR A 434 12.84 -0.05 -1.47
C THR A 434 14.08 0.32 -2.28
N ASN A 435 13.88 0.61 -3.55
CA ASN A 435 14.93 1.07 -4.47
C ASN A 435 14.75 2.57 -4.74
N LEU A 436 15.44 3.41 -3.97
CA LEU A 436 15.31 4.87 -4.04
C LEU A 436 15.71 5.44 -5.40
N ILE A 437 16.60 4.77 -6.13
CA ILE A 437 17.05 5.21 -7.46
C ILE A 437 15.89 5.20 -8.46
N HIS A 438 14.99 4.21 -8.35
CA HIS A 438 13.79 4.10 -9.20
C HIS A 438 12.54 4.73 -8.60
N THR A 439 12.43 4.79 -7.28
CA THR A 439 11.18 5.21 -6.63
C THR A 439 11.10 6.70 -6.35
N LEU A 440 12.22 7.43 -6.36
CA LEU A 440 12.22 8.88 -6.14
C LEU A 440 12.34 9.65 -7.45
N PRO A 441 11.65 10.79 -7.57
CA PRO A 441 11.91 11.73 -8.66
C PRO A 441 13.30 12.35 -8.49
N ASN A 442 13.89 12.82 -9.61
CA ASN A 442 15.23 13.44 -9.64
C ASN A 442 16.34 12.47 -9.18
N GLN A 443 16.55 11.43 -9.98
CA GLN A 443 17.57 10.41 -9.74
C GLN A 443 18.98 11.00 -9.50
N ALA A 444 19.34 12.05 -10.24
CA ALA A 444 20.64 12.70 -10.10
C ALA A 444 20.84 13.28 -8.68
N ASN A 445 19.80 13.85 -8.07
CA ASN A 445 19.85 14.35 -6.70
C ASN A 445 19.94 13.19 -5.69
N THR A 446 19.22 12.09 -5.93
CA THR A 446 19.32 10.89 -5.08
C THR A 446 20.73 10.33 -5.09
N LEU A 447 21.38 10.25 -6.26
CA LEU A 447 22.78 9.79 -6.38
C LEU A 447 23.76 10.72 -5.67
N LYS A 448 23.60 12.05 -5.79
CA LYS A 448 24.40 13.02 -5.03
C LYS A 448 24.24 12.85 -3.53
N ALA A 449 23.04 12.61 -3.06
CA ALA A 449 22.79 12.36 -1.65
C ALA A 449 23.49 11.07 -1.17
N ILE A 450 23.40 9.98 -1.93
CA ILE A 450 24.07 8.72 -1.63
C ILE A 450 25.59 8.91 -1.55
N GLN A 451 26.18 9.67 -2.48
CA GLN A 451 27.62 9.95 -2.48
C GLN A 451 28.12 10.79 -1.29
N ALA A 452 27.21 11.50 -0.62
CA ALA A 452 27.54 12.32 0.56
C ALA A 452 27.42 11.56 1.90
N LEU A 453 27.02 10.29 1.86
CA LEU A 453 26.87 9.47 3.06
C LEU A 453 28.19 8.89 3.53
N ASP A 454 28.32 8.78 4.85
CA ASP A 454 29.41 8.07 5.52
C ASP A 454 29.08 6.59 5.73
N LEU A 455 27.77 6.23 5.74
CA LEU A 455 27.30 4.86 5.86
C LEU A 455 25.97 4.64 5.11
N MET A 456 25.92 3.61 4.30
CA MET A 456 24.69 3.15 3.65
C MET A 456 24.47 1.66 3.85
N VAL A 457 23.39 1.30 4.53
CA VAL A 457 22.96 -0.09 4.75
C VAL A 457 21.72 -0.38 3.91
N VAL A 458 21.76 -1.42 3.09
CA VAL A 458 20.61 -1.87 2.28
C VAL A 458 20.14 -3.23 2.77
N ILE A 459 18.84 -3.38 3.00
CA ILE A 459 18.20 -4.60 3.48
C ILE A 459 17.11 -4.96 2.49
N ASP A 460 17.29 -6.04 1.75
CA ASP A 460 16.32 -6.47 0.74
C ASP A 460 16.37 -7.98 0.49
N THR A 461 15.41 -8.49 -0.25
CA THR A 461 15.37 -9.88 -0.71
C THR A 461 16.11 -10.08 -2.04
N MET A 462 16.15 -9.04 -2.87
CA MET A 462 16.71 -9.08 -4.22
C MET A 462 17.81 -8.02 -4.40
N PRO A 463 18.83 -8.28 -5.21
CA PRO A 463 19.74 -7.23 -5.64
C PRO A 463 19.02 -6.26 -6.58
N MET A 464 19.13 -4.97 -6.27
CA MET A 464 18.62 -3.87 -7.07
C MET A 464 19.72 -2.83 -7.30
N GLU A 465 19.47 -1.82 -8.12
CA GLU A 465 20.48 -0.79 -8.41
C GLU A 465 21.02 -0.13 -7.13
N ILE A 466 20.17 0.09 -6.13
CA ILE A 466 20.58 0.70 -4.88
C ILE A 466 21.54 -0.18 -4.06
N THR A 467 21.48 -1.51 -4.20
CA THR A 467 22.40 -2.41 -3.51
C THR A 467 23.85 -2.20 -3.94
N GLY A 468 24.07 -1.79 -5.20
CA GLY A 468 25.40 -1.46 -5.71
C GLY A 468 26.07 -0.27 -5.03
N TYR A 469 25.32 0.56 -4.31
CA TYR A 469 25.84 1.72 -3.58
C TYR A 469 26.00 1.49 -2.07
N ALA A 470 25.53 0.36 -1.56
CA ALA A 470 25.58 0.05 -0.14
C ALA A 470 27.00 -0.21 0.38
N ASP A 471 27.29 0.15 1.63
CA ASP A 471 28.48 -0.32 2.34
C ASP A 471 28.26 -1.74 2.88
N VAL A 472 27.02 -2.01 3.35
CA VAL A 472 26.60 -3.32 3.83
C VAL A 472 25.24 -3.68 3.23
N ILE A 473 25.13 -4.93 2.75
CA ILE A 473 23.87 -5.49 2.27
C ILE A 473 23.47 -6.64 3.20
N LEU A 474 22.26 -6.56 3.75
CA LEU A 474 21.67 -7.61 4.58
C LEU A 474 20.56 -8.35 3.82
N PRO A 475 20.67 -9.67 3.64
CA PRO A 475 19.71 -10.48 2.90
C PRO A 475 18.46 -10.76 3.75
N GLU A 476 17.33 -10.16 3.41
CA GLU A 476 16.06 -10.46 4.07
C GLU A 476 15.40 -11.70 3.47
N CYS A 477 14.79 -12.53 4.30
CA CYS A 477 13.97 -13.63 3.82
C CYS A 477 12.63 -13.13 3.27
N THR A 478 12.02 -13.89 2.34
CA THR A 478 10.72 -13.50 1.78
C THR A 478 9.61 -13.59 2.82
N TYR A 479 8.46 -12.99 2.53
CA TYR A 479 7.28 -13.04 3.40
C TYR A 479 6.71 -14.47 3.59
N LEU A 480 7.15 -15.44 2.82
CA LEU A 480 6.76 -16.85 2.94
C LEU A 480 7.61 -17.63 3.97
N GLU A 481 8.69 -17.02 4.45
CA GLU A 481 9.72 -17.65 5.29
C GLU A 481 9.78 -17.07 6.71
N ARG A 482 8.87 -16.15 7.07
CA ARG A 482 9.00 -15.39 8.32
C ARG A 482 7.68 -15.11 9.02
N TYR A 483 7.75 -14.87 10.33
CA TYR A 483 6.76 -14.08 11.04
C TYR A 483 6.98 -12.59 10.78
N ASP A 484 5.91 -11.82 10.85
CA ASP A 484 5.92 -10.37 10.93
C ASP A 484 4.86 -9.91 11.95
N ASP A 485 4.77 -8.61 12.19
CA ASP A 485 3.73 -8.04 13.05
C ASP A 485 2.33 -8.45 12.58
N ILE A 486 1.41 -8.52 13.52
CA ILE A 486 0.00 -8.75 13.19
C ILE A 486 -0.49 -7.60 12.29
N ARG A 487 -1.03 -7.96 11.12
CA ARG A 487 -1.70 -7.00 10.27
C ARG A 487 -3.04 -6.62 10.88
N VAL A 488 -3.25 -5.34 11.10
CA VAL A 488 -4.53 -4.77 11.52
C VAL A 488 -5.18 -4.10 10.32
N SER A 489 -6.38 -4.55 9.96
CA SER A 489 -7.16 -3.96 8.88
C SER A 489 -8.11 -2.90 9.41
N LYS A 490 -8.01 -1.70 8.87
CA LYS A 490 -8.98 -0.62 9.06
C LYS A 490 -10.02 -0.73 7.94
N HIS A 491 -11.09 -1.44 8.17
CA HIS A 491 -12.12 -1.72 7.17
C HIS A 491 -13.51 -1.63 7.79
N ARG A 492 -14.56 -1.73 6.97
CA ARG A 492 -15.94 -1.91 7.45
C ARG A 492 -16.06 -3.06 8.45
N GLU A 493 -15.28 -4.12 8.23
CA GLU A 493 -15.17 -5.28 9.10
C GLU A 493 -13.76 -5.27 9.69
N PRO A 494 -13.57 -4.85 10.96
CA PRO A 494 -12.24 -4.84 11.58
C PRO A 494 -11.69 -6.26 11.67
N THR A 495 -10.49 -6.46 11.16
CA THR A 495 -9.83 -7.77 11.16
C THR A 495 -8.37 -7.67 11.55
N ILE A 496 -7.85 -8.77 12.06
CA ILE A 496 -6.42 -9.00 12.16
C ILE A 496 -6.04 -10.20 11.30
N ALA A 497 -4.79 -10.24 10.85
CA ALA A 497 -4.25 -11.38 10.11
C ALA A 497 -2.83 -11.70 10.58
N LEU A 498 -2.54 -13.00 10.67
CA LEU A 498 -1.23 -13.54 10.98
C LEU A 498 -0.46 -13.84 9.70
N ARG A 499 0.83 -13.54 9.72
CA ARG A 499 1.84 -14.12 8.83
C ARG A 499 2.74 -15.03 9.63
N MET A 500 2.95 -16.24 9.15
CA MET A 500 3.92 -17.17 9.72
C MET A 500 4.70 -17.90 8.61
N PRO A 501 5.89 -18.43 8.90
CA PRO A 501 6.68 -19.12 7.91
C PRO A 501 5.98 -20.39 7.40
N ALA A 502 5.86 -20.50 6.08
CA ALA A 502 5.41 -21.72 5.40
C ALA A 502 6.56 -22.67 5.08
N ALA A 503 7.78 -22.15 5.05
CA ALA A 503 9.02 -22.87 4.88
C ALA A 503 10.14 -22.19 5.70
N PRO A 504 11.22 -22.91 6.05
CA PRO A 504 12.38 -22.26 6.65
C PRO A 504 13.04 -21.28 5.68
N PRO A 505 13.74 -20.24 6.19
CA PRO A 505 14.51 -19.34 5.34
C PRO A 505 15.48 -20.11 4.43
N LYS A 506 15.44 -19.77 3.13
CA LYS A 506 16.45 -20.22 2.18
C LYS A 506 17.75 -19.46 2.40
N TYR A 507 18.86 -20.12 2.13
CA TYR A 507 20.20 -19.54 2.25
C TYR A 507 20.48 -19.03 3.67
N ASN A 508 21.38 -18.09 3.83
CA ASN A 508 21.71 -17.45 5.10
C ASN A 508 20.90 -16.15 5.30
N THR A 509 19.61 -16.15 4.88
CA THR A 509 18.72 -14.98 5.02
C THR A 509 18.05 -14.94 6.39
N LYS A 510 17.68 -13.75 6.88
CA LYS A 510 17.01 -13.56 8.18
C LYS A 510 15.82 -12.60 8.06
N PRO A 511 14.82 -12.71 8.95
CA PRO A 511 13.72 -11.75 9.00
C PRO A 511 14.15 -10.40 9.60
N ALA A 512 13.48 -9.33 9.20
CA ALA A 512 13.76 -7.97 9.66
C ALA A 512 13.75 -7.84 11.20
N TRP A 513 12.83 -8.49 11.89
CA TRP A 513 12.76 -8.44 13.35
C TRP A 513 14.01 -9.02 14.01
N TRP A 514 14.57 -10.11 13.45
CA TRP A 514 15.78 -10.74 13.94
C TRP A 514 17.01 -9.84 13.72
N MET A 515 17.09 -9.24 12.52
CA MET A 515 18.17 -8.31 12.18
C MET A 515 18.15 -7.06 13.07
N ALA A 516 16.98 -6.45 13.25
CA ALA A 516 16.83 -5.26 14.08
C ALA A 516 17.17 -5.54 15.56
N LYS A 517 16.72 -6.69 16.10
CA LYS A 517 17.07 -7.09 17.48
C LYS A 517 18.56 -7.38 17.61
N GLY A 518 19.17 -8.12 16.69
CA GLY A 518 20.61 -8.41 16.72
C GLY A 518 21.47 -7.16 16.62
N LEU A 519 21.10 -6.19 15.77
CA LEU A 519 21.73 -4.88 15.72
C LEU A 519 21.55 -4.10 17.03
N ALA A 520 20.33 -4.10 17.61
CA ALA A 520 20.09 -3.48 18.90
C ALA A 520 20.96 -4.07 20.00
N ASP A 521 21.10 -5.39 20.07
CA ASP A 521 21.96 -6.08 21.04
C ASP A 521 23.42 -5.65 20.84
N LYS A 522 23.91 -5.60 19.59
CA LYS A 522 25.28 -5.18 19.25
C LYS A 522 25.57 -3.72 19.64
N MET A 523 24.55 -2.86 19.59
CA MET A 523 24.62 -1.44 19.93
C MET A 523 24.33 -1.15 21.43
N GLY A 524 24.08 -2.18 22.27
CA GLY A 524 23.69 -2.00 23.66
C GLY A 524 22.24 -1.51 23.87
N LEU A 525 21.42 -1.60 22.84
CA LEU A 525 20.02 -1.14 22.80
C LEU A 525 19.01 -2.29 22.93
N GLY A 526 19.46 -3.51 23.23
CA GLY A 526 18.62 -4.72 23.30
C GLY A 526 17.43 -4.61 24.26
N HIS A 527 17.54 -3.78 25.31
CA HIS A 527 16.47 -3.54 26.29
C HIS A 527 15.21 -2.89 25.68
N PHE A 528 15.28 -2.33 24.46
CA PHE A 528 14.12 -1.86 23.69
C PHE A 528 13.42 -2.99 22.90
N PHE A 529 14.04 -4.18 22.84
CA PHE A 529 13.49 -5.41 22.22
C PHE A 529 13.43 -6.53 23.27
N PRO A 530 12.66 -6.36 24.36
CA PRO A 530 12.75 -7.18 25.57
C PRO A 530 12.18 -8.60 25.42
N TRP A 531 11.51 -8.89 24.31
CA TRP A 531 10.98 -10.22 24.01
C TRP A 531 12.14 -11.18 23.60
N GLU A 532 12.05 -12.43 23.99
CA GLU A 532 13.05 -13.44 23.68
C GLU A 532 13.00 -13.82 22.19
N ASN A 533 11.79 -14.08 21.69
CA ASN A 533 11.52 -14.44 20.30
C ASN A 533 10.26 -13.77 19.80
N ILE A 534 10.02 -13.84 18.48
CA ILE A 534 8.89 -13.16 17.84
C ILE A 534 7.55 -13.78 18.25
N GLU A 535 7.50 -15.07 18.50
CA GLU A 535 6.30 -15.79 18.89
C GLU A 535 5.79 -15.32 20.25
N GLU A 536 6.68 -15.12 21.22
CA GLU A 536 6.34 -14.55 22.53
C GLU A 536 5.69 -13.16 22.37
N LYS A 537 6.32 -12.29 21.58
CA LYS A 537 5.81 -10.95 21.30
C LYS A 537 4.41 -11.00 20.69
N LEU A 538 4.24 -11.81 19.64
CA LEU A 538 2.98 -11.93 18.93
C LEU A 538 1.87 -12.51 19.80
N ASP A 539 2.17 -13.55 20.58
CA ASP A 539 1.20 -14.17 21.47
C ASP A 539 0.76 -13.21 22.59
N TRP A 540 1.71 -12.46 23.17
CA TRP A 540 1.38 -11.43 24.15
C TRP A 540 0.46 -10.35 23.55
N GLU A 541 0.77 -9.82 22.38
CA GLU A 541 -0.03 -8.81 21.69
C GLU A 541 -1.43 -9.35 21.32
N LEU A 542 -1.53 -10.61 20.87
CA LEU A 542 -2.79 -11.26 20.51
C LEU A 542 -3.70 -11.49 21.73
N LYS A 543 -3.13 -11.84 22.87
CA LYS A 543 -3.90 -11.98 24.12
C LYS A 543 -4.59 -10.67 24.54
N GLN A 544 -4.04 -9.51 24.21
CA GLN A 544 -4.67 -8.20 24.51
C GLN A 544 -5.97 -7.96 23.72
N VAL A 545 -6.19 -8.70 22.65
CA VAL A 545 -7.38 -8.58 21.77
C VAL A 545 -8.22 -9.86 21.76
N GLY A 546 -8.09 -10.70 22.79
CA GLY A 546 -8.94 -11.87 23.02
C GLY A 546 -8.70 -13.02 22.04
N THR A 547 -7.43 -13.26 21.67
CA THR A 547 -7.01 -14.42 20.87
C THR A 547 -5.61 -14.87 21.29
N SER A 548 -5.06 -15.89 20.63
CA SER A 548 -3.71 -16.41 20.88
C SER A 548 -2.98 -16.67 19.57
N LEU A 549 -1.67 -16.82 19.65
CA LEU A 549 -0.86 -17.22 18.49
C LEU A 549 -1.32 -18.57 17.93
N GLU A 550 -1.58 -19.54 18.80
CA GLU A 550 -2.07 -20.86 18.41
C GLU A 550 -3.39 -20.80 17.63
N GLU A 551 -4.37 -20.03 18.15
CA GLU A 551 -5.63 -19.81 17.43
C GLU A 551 -5.37 -19.19 16.05
N MET A 552 -4.54 -18.13 15.99
CA MET A 552 -4.26 -17.42 14.75
C MET A 552 -3.44 -18.26 13.74
N GLN A 553 -2.58 -19.16 14.19
CA GLN A 553 -1.89 -20.14 13.33
C GLN A 553 -2.89 -21.08 12.62
N ARG A 554 -4.01 -21.37 13.26
CA ARG A 554 -5.06 -22.23 12.71
C ARG A 554 -6.01 -21.48 11.79
N ILE A 555 -6.48 -20.28 12.22
CA ILE A 555 -7.54 -19.54 11.48
C ILE A 555 -6.99 -18.47 10.53
N GLY A 556 -5.78 -18.00 10.70
CA GLY A 556 -5.11 -16.98 9.86
C GLY A 556 -5.67 -15.57 9.96
N VAL A 557 -6.98 -15.42 9.98
CA VAL A 557 -7.70 -14.14 10.07
C VAL A 557 -8.77 -14.22 11.14
N LYS A 558 -8.85 -13.19 11.98
CA LYS A 558 -9.93 -13.04 12.98
C LYS A 558 -10.70 -11.75 12.71
N LYS A 559 -12.03 -11.88 12.64
CA LYS A 559 -12.96 -10.75 12.53
C LYS A 559 -13.40 -10.30 13.90
N TYR A 560 -13.60 -9.00 14.05
CA TYR A 560 -14.14 -8.40 15.28
C TYR A 560 -15.46 -7.70 14.99
N LYS A 561 -16.33 -7.64 15.97
CA LYS A 561 -17.52 -6.79 15.90
C LYS A 561 -17.08 -5.34 15.98
N ARG A 562 -17.82 -4.46 15.31
CA ARG A 562 -17.66 -3.03 15.46
C ARG A 562 -18.15 -2.59 16.85
N GLU A 563 -17.54 -1.53 17.40
CA GLU A 563 -18.01 -0.90 18.64
C GLU A 563 -19.34 -0.18 18.42
N TYR A 564 -19.58 0.33 17.20
CA TYR A 564 -20.86 0.95 16.81
C TYR A 564 -21.55 0.08 15.78
N ASP A 565 -22.88 0.06 15.84
CA ASP A 565 -23.71 -0.57 14.80
C ASP A 565 -23.74 0.26 13.51
N ASP A 566 -23.50 1.57 13.60
CA ASP A 566 -23.45 2.48 12.46
C ASP A 566 -22.05 2.58 11.85
N LEU A 567 -21.98 2.27 10.54
CA LEU A 567 -20.77 2.44 9.72
C LEU A 567 -20.48 3.91 9.39
N TYR A 568 -21.48 4.78 9.57
CA TYR A 568 -21.50 6.15 9.04
C TYR A 568 -21.91 7.16 10.14
N PRO A 569 -21.23 7.18 11.30
CA PRO A 569 -21.53 8.19 12.32
C PRO A 569 -21.22 9.57 11.75
N MET A 570 -22.14 10.51 12.02
CA MET A 570 -22.06 11.90 11.56
C MET A 570 -21.66 12.80 12.72
#